data_b06a13e1784276912a41544e1f8a6eb5
#
_entry.id   b06a13e1784276912a41544e1f8a6eb5
#
_cell.length_a   1.000
_cell.length_b   1.000
_cell.length_c   1.000
_cell.angle_alpha   90.00
_cell.angle_beta   90.00
_cell.angle_gamma   90.00
#
_symmetry.space_group_name_H-M   'P 1'
#
loop_
_entity.id
_entity.type
_entity.pdbx_description
1 polymer ?
#
loop_
_entity_poly.entity_id
_entity_poly.type
_entity_poly.pdbx_seq_one_letter_code
_entity_poly.pdbx_strand_id
1 'polypeptide(L)'
;MDHDDTAPATDAPTDPSEGTVHLPEPGPWARYVAVGDSFTEGLWDAEPADPAQCRGWADLLARSLSHRRIDSGQDPLLYANLAIRGKQIRSILGDQLPVALEMKPDLVSLIGGGNDILRPSVDVDQVARSIEDAVVRIRETGADVLLGTGFDASDSPLVGMTRGRTGILNAHLWSIAQRHGAHVLDLWGMRSLHDWRMWADDRIHLTTDGHRRVAEAALVGLGQAPDDAAWDDPLTPLPPVPRIEWVRENAHWLREHVGPWASRRLRRRSSGDTRTAKYPELTPFA
;
A
#
# COMPACT_ATOMS: atom_id res chain seq x y z
N MET A 1 -18.42 -67.25 -46.80
CA MET A 1 -17.24 -67.04 -45.98
C MET A 1 -17.25 -65.58 -45.60
N ASP A 2 -18.14 -65.29 -44.65
CA ASP A 2 -18.40 -63.90 -44.21
C ASP A 2 -17.48 -63.60 -43.05
N HIS A 3 -16.67 -62.57 -43.21
CA HIS A 3 -15.90 -61.96 -42.11
C HIS A 3 -16.68 -60.72 -41.62
N ASP A 4 -17.28 -60.91 -40.46
CA ASP A 4 -17.88 -59.87 -39.66
C ASP A 4 -16.73 -59.15 -38.91
N ASP A 5 -16.50 -57.89 -39.26
CA ASP A 5 -15.46 -57.06 -38.67
C ASP A 5 -16.12 -55.90 -37.89
N THR A 6 -16.60 -56.25 -36.70
CA THR A 6 -17.13 -55.29 -35.72
C THR A 6 -15.98 -54.74 -34.88
N ALA A 7 -15.51 -53.54 -35.22
CA ALA A 7 -14.59 -52.79 -34.41
C ALA A 7 -15.28 -52.29 -33.10
N PRO A 8 -14.60 -52.34 -31.93
CA PRO A 8 -15.16 -51.83 -30.69
C PRO A 8 -15.16 -50.28 -30.64
N ALA A 9 -16.28 -49.75 -30.20
CA ALA A 9 -16.40 -48.30 -29.91
C ALA A 9 -15.38 -47.87 -28.85
N THR A 10 -14.54 -46.92 -29.19
CA THR A 10 -13.64 -46.24 -28.26
C THR A 10 -14.44 -45.24 -27.45
N ASP A 11 -14.63 -45.54 -26.15
CA ASP A 11 -15.09 -44.59 -25.17
C ASP A 11 -14.11 -43.38 -25.13
N ALA A 12 -14.63 -42.20 -25.44
CA ALA A 12 -13.90 -40.95 -25.28
C ALA A 12 -13.72 -40.69 -23.76
N PRO A 13 -12.53 -40.30 -23.30
CA PRO A 13 -12.34 -39.95 -21.90
C PRO A 13 -13.13 -38.66 -21.61
N THR A 14 -14.06 -38.77 -20.63
CA THR A 14 -14.69 -37.63 -20.00
C THR A 14 -13.60 -36.83 -19.27
N ASP A 15 -13.39 -35.58 -19.71
CA ASP A 15 -12.48 -34.62 -19.09
C ASP A 15 -12.99 -34.24 -17.67
N PRO A 16 -12.28 -34.57 -16.57
CA PRO A 16 -12.69 -34.23 -15.23
C PRO A 16 -12.09 -32.89 -14.78
N SER A 17 -12.04 -31.88 -15.64
CA SER A 17 -11.63 -30.52 -15.25
C SER A 17 -12.82 -29.56 -15.18
N GLU A 18 -13.86 -29.90 -14.40
CA GLU A 18 -14.61 -28.84 -13.74
C GLU A 18 -13.68 -28.26 -12.67
N GLY A 19 -12.97 -27.19 -13.04
CA GLY A 19 -12.07 -26.48 -12.16
C GLY A 19 -12.83 -25.98 -10.94
N THR A 20 -12.62 -26.64 -9.83
CA THR A 20 -13.00 -26.10 -8.51
C THR A 20 -12.33 -24.76 -8.40
N VAL A 21 -13.10 -23.67 -8.45
CA VAL A 21 -12.59 -22.33 -8.17
C VAL A 21 -12.08 -22.36 -6.74
N HIS A 22 -10.78 -22.48 -6.58
CA HIS A 22 -10.14 -22.45 -5.27
C HIS A 22 -10.17 -20.99 -4.83
N LEU A 23 -11.12 -20.64 -3.95
CA LEU A 23 -11.14 -19.36 -3.30
C LEU A 23 -9.85 -19.21 -2.47
N PRO A 24 -9.17 -18.04 -2.48
CA PRO A 24 -7.97 -17.86 -1.69
C PRO A 24 -8.30 -18.03 -0.20
N GLU A 25 -7.46 -18.83 0.48
CA GLU A 25 -7.60 -19.07 1.91
C GLU A 25 -7.53 -17.74 2.68
N PRO A 26 -8.38 -17.55 3.72
CA PRO A 26 -8.30 -16.35 4.54
C PRO A 26 -6.98 -16.33 5.30
N GLY A 27 -6.37 -15.15 5.41
CA GLY A 27 -5.25 -14.96 6.31
C GLY A 27 -5.65 -15.15 7.78
N PRO A 28 -4.70 -15.33 8.69
CA PRO A 28 -4.97 -15.60 10.11
C PRO A 28 -5.55 -14.39 10.87
N TRP A 29 -5.56 -13.21 10.23
CA TRP A 29 -5.86 -11.94 10.90
C TRP A 29 -7.36 -11.67 11.00
N ALA A 30 -7.78 -11.22 12.19
CA ALA A 30 -9.14 -10.79 12.49
C ALA A 30 -9.21 -9.31 12.89
N ARG A 31 -8.08 -8.68 13.25
CA ARG A 31 -7.97 -7.31 13.78
C ARG A 31 -6.81 -6.59 13.11
N TYR A 32 -7.10 -5.75 12.14
CA TYR A 32 -6.09 -5.00 11.39
C TYR A 32 -6.12 -3.52 11.77
N VAL A 33 -4.96 -2.97 12.12
CA VAL A 33 -4.79 -1.53 12.36
C VAL A 33 -3.73 -0.96 11.41
N ALA A 34 -4.11 0.07 10.65
CA ALA A 34 -3.20 0.77 9.76
C ALA A 34 -2.68 2.05 10.43
N VAL A 35 -1.35 2.24 10.47
CA VAL A 35 -0.69 3.46 10.93
C VAL A 35 0.19 4.04 9.82
N GLY A 36 0.26 5.36 9.72
CA GLY A 36 1.01 6.01 8.66
C GLY A 36 0.68 7.48 8.44
N ASP A 37 0.96 7.92 7.23
CA ASP A 37 0.71 9.30 6.79
C ASP A 37 -0.36 9.37 5.68
N SER A 38 -0.28 10.37 4.79
CA SER A 38 -1.24 10.56 3.69
C SER A 38 -1.36 9.37 2.74
N PHE A 39 -0.30 8.57 2.60
CA PHE A 39 -0.31 7.39 1.74
C PHE A 39 -1.23 6.29 2.31
N THR A 40 -1.19 6.09 3.62
CA THR A 40 -2.05 5.13 4.32
C THR A 40 -3.45 5.70 4.60
N GLU A 41 -3.58 7.04 4.79
CA GLU A 41 -4.88 7.71 4.86
C GLU A 41 -5.67 7.55 3.55
N GLY A 42 -4.98 7.38 2.40
CA GLY A 42 -5.58 7.23 1.09
C GLY A 42 -5.86 8.55 0.37
N LEU A 43 -5.02 9.56 0.60
CA LEU A 43 -5.21 10.87 -0.01
C LEU A 43 -5.27 10.76 -1.54
N TRP A 44 -6.23 11.47 -2.16
CA TRP A 44 -6.61 11.47 -3.57
C TRP A 44 -7.43 10.25 -4.06
N ASP A 45 -7.74 9.29 -3.20
CA ASP A 45 -8.72 8.26 -3.51
C ASP A 45 -10.01 8.53 -2.73
N ALA A 46 -10.94 9.28 -3.34
CA ALA A 46 -12.21 9.59 -2.70
C ALA A 46 -13.09 8.34 -2.56
N GLU A 47 -13.71 8.18 -1.38
CA GLU A 47 -14.71 7.12 -1.18
C GLU A 47 -15.95 7.41 -2.04
N PRO A 48 -16.39 6.48 -2.92
CA PRO A 48 -17.54 6.72 -3.78
C PRO A 48 -18.84 7.08 -3.04
N ALA A 49 -19.02 6.53 -1.84
CA ALA A 49 -20.21 6.81 -1.02
C ALA A 49 -20.13 8.15 -0.26
N ASP A 50 -18.93 8.62 0.04
CA ASP A 50 -18.68 9.90 0.72
C ASP A 50 -17.38 10.54 0.19
N PRO A 51 -17.47 11.39 -0.86
CA PRO A 51 -16.30 12.02 -1.45
C PRO A 51 -15.48 12.93 -0.51
N ALA A 52 -15.99 13.25 0.68
CA ALA A 52 -15.23 13.98 1.70
C ALA A 52 -14.24 13.09 2.45
N GLN A 53 -14.41 11.77 2.38
CA GLN A 53 -13.50 10.78 2.94
C GLN A 53 -12.55 10.25 1.88
N CYS A 54 -11.36 9.83 2.33
CA CYS A 54 -10.40 9.11 1.50
C CYS A 54 -10.55 7.62 1.78
N ARG A 55 -10.48 6.80 0.73
CA ARG A 55 -10.45 5.34 0.82
C ARG A 55 -8.99 4.86 0.96
N GLY A 56 -8.33 4.60 -0.14
CA GLY A 56 -6.91 4.23 -0.19
C GLY A 56 -6.64 2.72 -0.06
N TRP A 57 -5.38 2.37 -0.26
CA TRP A 57 -4.91 0.98 -0.34
C TRP A 57 -5.17 0.18 0.94
N ALA A 58 -5.04 0.79 2.12
CA ALA A 58 -5.22 0.09 3.39
C ALA A 58 -6.67 -0.35 3.64
N ASP A 59 -7.62 0.49 3.21
CA ASP A 59 -9.05 0.16 3.27
C ASP A 59 -9.41 -0.93 2.23
N LEU A 60 -8.81 -0.86 1.04
CA LEU A 60 -8.99 -1.88 0.01
C LEU A 60 -8.42 -3.23 0.47
N LEU A 61 -7.23 -3.24 1.07
CA LEU A 61 -6.66 -4.44 1.70
C LEU A 61 -7.59 -4.99 2.80
N ALA A 62 -8.06 -4.11 3.71
CA ALA A 62 -8.98 -4.52 4.78
C ALA A 62 -10.25 -5.16 4.22
N ARG A 63 -10.80 -4.60 3.14
CA ARG A 63 -11.98 -5.15 2.45
C ARG A 63 -11.71 -6.53 1.87
N SER A 64 -10.60 -6.72 1.15
CA SER A 64 -10.21 -8.04 0.60
C SER A 64 -10.03 -9.08 1.70
N LEU A 65 -9.31 -8.73 2.78
CA LEU A 65 -9.14 -9.64 3.92
C LEU A 65 -10.47 -9.97 4.59
N SER A 66 -11.37 -9.00 4.72
CA SER A 66 -12.69 -9.20 5.32
C SER A 66 -13.58 -10.11 4.46
N HIS A 67 -13.61 -9.88 3.14
CA HIS A 67 -14.37 -10.74 2.22
C HIS A 67 -13.93 -12.20 2.31
N ARG A 68 -12.61 -12.46 2.30
CA ARG A 68 -12.07 -13.84 2.43
C ARG A 68 -12.49 -14.52 3.73
N ARG A 69 -12.55 -13.75 4.84
CA ARG A 69 -13.05 -14.27 6.12
C ARG A 69 -14.53 -14.63 6.04
N ILE A 70 -15.35 -13.72 5.50
CA ILE A 70 -16.80 -13.93 5.34
C ILE A 70 -17.08 -15.13 4.44
N ASP A 71 -16.40 -15.23 3.30
CA ASP A 71 -16.53 -16.34 2.35
C ASP A 71 -16.14 -17.70 2.97
N SER A 72 -15.25 -17.66 3.98
CA SER A 72 -14.86 -18.83 4.77
C SER A 72 -15.74 -19.06 6.00
N GLY A 73 -16.86 -18.34 6.14
CA GLY A 73 -17.79 -18.47 7.25
C GLY A 73 -17.31 -17.89 8.58
N GLN A 74 -16.32 -16.99 8.56
CA GLN A 74 -15.81 -16.30 9.74
C GLN A 74 -16.46 -14.91 9.87
N ASP A 75 -16.34 -14.31 11.06
CA ASP A 75 -16.75 -12.92 11.27
C ASP A 75 -15.94 -11.94 10.39
N PRO A 76 -16.53 -10.81 9.98
CA PRO A 76 -15.82 -9.77 9.26
C PRO A 76 -14.55 -9.32 9.98
N LEU A 77 -13.56 -8.87 9.21
CA LEU A 77 -12.36 -8.25 9.77
C LEU A 77 -12.75 -7.01 10.58
N LEU A 78 -12.16 -6.84 11.75
CA LEU A 78 -12.19 -5.58 12.50
C LEU A 78 -11.04 -4.71 11.99
N TYR A 79 -11.36 -3.49 11.57
CA TYR A 79 -10.40 -2.57 10.97
C TYR A 79 -10.41 -1.20 11.61
N ALA A 80 -9.21 -0.62 11.79
CA ALA A 80 -9.00 0.78 12.15
C ALA A 80 -7.90 1.38 11.26
N ASN A 81 -8.03 2.67 10.92
CA ASN A 81 -7.01 3.42 10.19
C ASN A 81 -6.71 4.73 10.92
N LEU A 82 -5.56 4.75 11.60
CA LEU A 82 -5.09 5.86 12.41
C LEU A 82 -4.22 6.84 11.64
N ALA A 83 -3.98 6.59 10.36
CA ALA A 83 -3.10 7.40 9.53
C ALA A 83 -3.64 8.82 9.35
N ILE A 84 -2.71 9.79 9.41
CA ILE A 84 -3.01 11.21 9.22
C ILE A 84 -1.95 11.82 8.30
N ARG A 85 -2.42 12.52 7.26
CA ARG A 85 -1.57 13.16 6.25
C ARG A 85 -0.51 14.09 6.83
N GLY A 86 0.66 14.08 6.21
CA GLY A 86 1.76 14.99 6.54
C GLY A 86 2.50 14.66 7.85
N LYS A 87 2.16 13.57 8.51
CA LYS A 87 2.88 13.12 9.72
C LYS A 87 4.26 12.57 9.35
N GLN A 88 5.22 12.82 10.22
CA GLN A 88 6.55 12.22 10.20
C GLN A 88 6.59 10.98 11.03
N ILE A 89 7.60 10.15 10.85
CA ILE A 89 7.74 8.89 11.58
C ILE A 89 7.66 9.09 13.09
N ARG A 90 8.26 10.14 13.64
CA ARG A 90 8.18 10.45 15.06
C ARG A 90 6.74 10.60 15.58
N SER A 91 5.89 11.28 14.81
CA SER A 91 4.48 11.47 15.19
C SER A 91 3.67 10.19 14.98
N ILE A 92 3.93 9.43 13.93
CA ILE A 92 3.28 8.13 13.70
C ILE A 92 3.56 7.21 14.89
N LEU A 93 4.82 7.09 15.31
CA LEU A 93 5.23 6.20 16.40
C LEU A 93 4.86 6.73 17.79
N GLY A 94 4.75 8.05 17.96
CA GLY A 94 4.40 8.67 19.24
C GLY A 94 2.90 8.79 19.49
N ASP A 95 2.12 9.09 18.44
CA ASP A 95 0.70 9.40 18.56
C ASP A 95 -0.20 8.22 18.15
N GLN A 96 0.14 7.52 17.03
CA GLN A 96 -0.72 6.47 16.46
C GLN A 96 -0.40 5.07 17.00
N LEU A 97 0.89 4.72 17.13
CA LEU A 97 1.29 3.37 17.54
C LEU A 97 0.81 2.98 18.93
N PRO A 98 0.87 3.83 19.98
CA PRO A 98 0.32 3.48 21.30
C PRO A 98 -1.17 3.14 21.22
N VAL A 99 -1.96 3.96 20.51
CA VAL A 99 -3.40 3.73 20.30
C VAL A 99 -3.65 2.44 19.55
N ALA A 100 -2.85 2.16 18.51
CA ALA A 100 -2.94 0.91 17.75
C ALA A 100 -2.72 -0.32 18.64
N LEU A 101 -1.70 -0.29 19.52
CA LEU A 101 -1.38 -1.41 20.41
C LEU A 101 -2.47 -1.64 21.48
N GLU A 102 -3.11 -0.57 21.99
CA GLU A 102 -4.25 -0.68 22.91
C GLU A 102 -5.45 -1.44 22.28
N MET A 103 -5.60 -1.36 20.97
CA MET A 103 -6.64 -2.11 20.24
C MET A 103 -6.35 -3.62 20.13
N LYS A 104 -5.17 -4.08 20.56
CA LYS A 104 -4.72 -5.49 20.51
C LYS A 104 -4.88 -6.07 19.09
N PRO A 105 -4.26 -5.47 18.07
CA PRO A 105 -4.32 -5.97 16.70
C PRO A 105 -3.60 -7.31 16.59
N ASP A 106 -3.93 -8.09 15.56
CA ASP A 106 -3.14 -9.23 15.11
C ASP A 106 -2.39 -8.93 13.80
N LEU A 107 -2.71 -7.81 13.13
CA LEU A 107 -1.96 -7.24 12.02
C LEU A 107 -1.84 -5.72 12.17
N VAL A 108 -0.63 -5.20 12.01
CA VAL A 108 -0.37 -3.75 11.92
C VAL A 108 0.37 -3.45 10.61
N SER A 109 -0.16 -2.58 9.77
CA SER A 109 0.63 -2.00 8.69
C SER A 109 1.29 -0.70 9.13
N LEU A 110 2.58 -0.55 8.87
CA LEU A 110 3.36 0.64 9.17
C LEU A 110 4.03 1.16 7.89
N ILE A 111 3.51 2.27 7.37
CA ILE A 111 4.13 2.99 6.25
C ILE A 111 4.38 4.43 6.69
N GLY A 112 5.65 4.82 6.69
CA GLY A 112 6.06 6.15 7.11
C GLY A 112 7.54 6.42 6.80
N GLY A 113 7.97 7.66 7.07
CA GLY A 113 9.32 8.10 6.79
C GLY A 113 9.47 8.88 5.48
N GLY A 114 8.51 8.80 4.55
CA GLY A 114 8.52 9.56 3.31
C GLY A 114 8.59 11.08 3.56
N ASN A 115 7.80 11.59 4.50
CA ASN A 115 7.84 13.00 4.91
C ASN A 115 9.17 13.39 5.58
N ASP A 116 9.87 12.45 6.19
CA ASP A 116 11.20 12.65 6.78
C ASP A 116 12.25 12.73 5.67
N ILE A 117 12.24 11.76 4.74
CA ILE A 117 13.18 11.67 3.60
C ILE A 117 13.17 12.94 2.74
N LEU A 118 12.05 13.61 2.60
CA LEU A 118 11.95 14.90 1.92
C LEU A 118 12.76 16.02 2.59
N ARG A 119 13.25 15.85 3.82
CA ARG A 119 14.06 16.86 4.52
C ARG A 119 15.55 16.68 4.17
N PRO A 120 16.26 17.73 3.74
CA PRO A 120 17.67 17.62 3.37
C PRO A 120 18.58 17.12 4.51
N SER A 121 18.22 17.44 5.76
CA SER A 121 18.99 17.11 6.97
C SER A 121 18.50 15.87 7.70
N VAL A 122 17.71 14.99 7.04
CA VAL A 122 17.23 13.75 7.67
C VAL A 122 18.41 12.82 7.93
N ASP A 123 18.45 12.25 9.12
CA ASP A 123 19.24 11.08 9.46
C ASP A 123 18.42 9.82 9.14
N VAL A 124 18.72 9.20 7.99
CA VAL A 124 17.99 8.01 7.49
C VAL A 124 18.16 6.82 8.44
N ASP A 125 19.35 6.67 9.02
CA ASP A 125 19.63 5.58 9.97
C ASP A 125 18.83 5.77 11.26
N GLN A 126 18.64 7.02 11.71
CA GLN A 126 17.78 7.29 12.87
C GLN A 126 16.30 7.00 12.59
N VAL A 127 15.82 7.33 11.38
CA VAL A 127 14.46 6.94 10.94
C VAL A 127 14.32 5.42 10.94
N ALA A 128 15.29 4.70 10.40
CA ALA A 128 15.28 3.24 10.36
C ALA A 128 15.28 2.63 11.76
N ARG A 129 16.15 3.12 12.67
CA ARG A 129 16.16 2.66 14.09
C ARG A 129 14.81 2.87 14.76
N SER A 130 14.17 4.03 14.55
CA SER A 130 12.86 4.28 15.14
C SER A 130 11.78 3.33 14.60
N ILE A 131 11.83 2.99 13.31
CA ILE A 131 10.93 1.99 12.73
C ILE A 131 11.22 0.60 13.29
N GLU A 132 12.48 0.23 13.45
CA GLU A 132 12.87 -1.06 14.05
C GLU A 132 12.33 -1.21 15.47
N ASP A 133 12.51 -0.19 16.32
CA ASP A 133 11.96 -0.16 17.69
C ASP A 133 10.43 -0.34 17.68
N ALA A 134 9.73 0.24 16.71
CA ALA A 134 8.29 0.08 16.57
C ALA A 134 7.92 -1.35 16.15
N VAL A 135 8.65 -1.94 15.20
CA VAL A 135 8.44 -3.32 14.77
C VAL A 135 8.62 -4.29 15.93
N VAL A 136 9.67 -4.13 16.72
CA VAL A 136 9.90 -4.94 17.92
C VAL A 136 8.72 -4.85 18.88
N ARG A 137 8.26 -3.63 19.20
CA ARG A 137 7.11 -3.41 20.09
C ARG A 137 5.82 -4.05 19.60
N ILE A 138 5.56 -4.01 18.29
CA ILE A 138 4.38 -4.65 17.70
C ILE A 138 4.53 -6.17 17.79
N ARG A 139 5.69 -6.72 17.40
CA ARG A 139 5.95 -8.17 17.43
C ARG A 139 5.89 -8.76 18.85
N GLU A 140 6.29 -8.01 19.86
CA GLU A 140 6.18 -8.40 21.28
C GLU A 140 4.72 -8.64 21.72
N THR A 141 3.74 -8.04 21.05
CA THR A 141 2.30 -8.30 21.32
C THR A 141 1.79 -9.58 20.63
N GLY A 142 2.59 -10.20 19.76
CA GLY A 142 2.19 -11.33 18.92
C GLY A 142 1.57 -10.92 17.58
N ALA A 143 1.40 -9.62 17.32
CA ALA A 143 0.86 -9.13 16.06
C ALA A 143 1.87 -9.25 14.91
N ASP A 144 1.39 -9.52 13.71
CA ASP A 144 2.17 -9.42 12.48
C ASP A 144 2.32 -7.95 12.04
N VAL A 145 3.41 -7.68 11.33
CA VAL A 145 3.73 -6.33 10.82
C VAL A 145 3.84 -6.39 9.31
N LEU A 146 3.15 -5.48 8.62
CA LEU A 146 3.35 -5.20 7.19
C LEU A 146 4.09 -3.86 7.06
N LEU A 147 5.38 -3.91 6.74
CA LEU A 147 6.21 -2.73 6.48
C LEU A 147 6.12 -2.32 5.01
N GLY A 148 5.79 -1.05 4.74
CA GLY A 148 5.86 -0.53 3.38
C GLY A 148 7.21 0.12 3.07
N THR A 149 7.81 -0.25 1.95
CA THR A 149 8.99 0.46 1.41
C THR A 149 8.58 1.80 0.80
N GLY A 150 9.55 2.71 0.59
CA GLY A 150 9.32 3.87 -0.27
C GLY A 150 9.34 3.44 -1.74
N PHE A 151 8.54 4.11 -2.57
CA PHE A 151 8.51 3.86 -4.02
C PHE A 151 9.73 4.45 -4.76
N ASP A 152 10.05 3.92 -5.94
CA ASP A 152 11.09 4.48 -6.81
C ASP A 152 10.57 5.72 -7.55
N ALA A 153 11.05 6.88 -7.14
CA ALA A 153 10.68 8.17 -7.72
C ALA A 153 11.64 8.61 -8.83
N SER A 154 12.31 7.67 -9.56
CA SER A 154 13.32 7.98 -10.59
C SER A 154 12.84 8.98 -11.63
N ASP A 155 11.55 8.89 -12.00
CA ASP A 155 10.97 9.72 -13.06
C ASP A 155 10.43 11.08 -12.57
N SER A 156 10.49 11.34 -11.26
CA SER A 156 10.09 12.63 -10.67
C SER A 156 11.25 13.61 -10.61
N PRO A 157 11.16 14.79 -11.22
CA PRO A 157 12.25 15.78 -11.20
C PRO A 157 12.63 16.25 -9.80
N LEU A 158 11.67 16.30 -8.88
CA LEU A 158 11.87 16.82 -7.52
C LEU A 158 12.04 15.70 -6.49
N VAL A 159 11.10 14.73 -6.48
CA VAL A 159 11.13 13.62 -5.53
C VAL A 159 12.28 12.65 -5.86
N GLY A 160 12.66 12.54 -7.13
CA GLY A 160 13.82 11.78 -7.60
C GLY A 160 15.15 12.18 -6.92
N MET A 161 15.29 13.44 -6.45
CA MET A 161 16.43 13.86 -5.64
C MET A 161 16.53 13.12 -4.29
N THR A 162 15.44 12.53 -3.82
CA THR A 162 15.42 11.75 -2.57
C THR A 162 15.70 10.27 -2.80
N ARG A 163 15.77 9.82 -4.05
CA ARG A 163 15.87 8.40 -4.44
C ARG A 163 16.99 7.65 -3.71
N GLY A 164 18.18 8.27 -3.57
CA GLY A 164 19.30 7.63 -2.85
C GLY A 164 18.98 7.38 -1.37
N ARG A 165 18.35 8.36 -0.69
CA ARG A 165 17.95 8.23 0.72
C ARG A 165 16.80 7.24 0.88
N THR A 166 15.85 7.23 -0.05
CA THR A 166 14.77 6.25 -0.08
C THR A 166 15.32 4.83 -0.26
N GLY A 167 16.27 4.63 -1.17
CA GLY A 167 16.93 3.33 -1.37
C GLY A 167 17.68 2.85 -0.12
N ILE A 168 18.35 3.74 0.61
CA ILE A 168 19.01 3.40 1.90
C ILE A 168 17.97 3.00 2.94
N LEU A 169 16.88 3.77 3.09
CA LEU A 169 15.81 3.42 4.02
C LEU A 169 15.19 2.06 3.66
N ASN A 170 14.92 1.79 2.37
CA ASN A 170 14.37 0.53 1.92
C ASN A 170 15.29 -0.67 2.24
N ALA A 171 16.62 -0.50 2.10
CA ALA A 171 17.58 -1.53 2.51
C ALA A 171 17.48 -1.84 4.01
N HIS A 172 17.31 -0.82 4.85
CA HIS A 172 17.04 -1.02 6.28
C HIS A 172 15.72 -1.73 6.52
N LEU A 173 14.62 -1.31 5.85
CA LEU A 173 13.30 -1.92 6.04
C LEU A 173 13.29 -3.41 5.69
N TRP A 174 13.94 -3.80 4.59
CA TRP A 174 14.12 -5.21 4.25
C TRP A 174 14.91 -5.97 5.30
N SER A 175 16.00 -5.37 5.81
CA SER A 175 16.81 -5.98 6.88
C SER A 175 16.04 -6.11 8.19
N ILE A 176 15.25 -5.11 8.56
CA ILE A 176 14.36 -5.12 9.74
C ILE A 176 13.31 -6.22 9.59
N ALA A 177 12.65 -6.28 8.44
CA ALA A 177 11.64 -7.30 8.17
C ALA A 177 12.22 -8.71 8.31
N GLN A 178 13.40 -8.95 7.76
CA GLN A 178 14.08 -10.25 7.85
C GLN A 178 14.46 -10.60 9.29
N ARG A 179 14.97 -9.65 10.08
CA ARG A 179 15.39 -9.90 11.48
C ARG A 179 14.20 -10.19 12.41
N HIS A 180 13.07 -9.51 12.19
CA HIS A 180 11.93 -9.56 13.11
C HIS A 180 10.73 -10.34 12.57
N GLY A 181 10.87 -11.01 11.43
CA GLY A 181 9.80 -11.79 10.80
C GLY A 181 8.59 -10.91 10.40
N ALA A 182 8.86 -9.70 9.91
CA ALA A 182 7.81 -8.82 9.37
C ALA A 182 7.60 -9.08 7.87
N HIS A 183 6.39 -8.82 7.41
CA HIS A 183 6.02 -8.80 5.99
C HIS A 183 6.45 -7.49 5.34
N VAL A 184 6.67 -7.51 4.03
CA VAL A 184 7.06 -6.31 3.28
C VAL A 184 6.06 -6.03 2.16
N LEU A 185 5.49 -4.83 2.14
CA LEU A 185 4.84 -4.24 0.99
C LEU A 185 5.91 -3.52 0.17
N ASP A 186 6.37 -4.17 -0.90
CA ASP A 186 7.47 -3.67 -1.72
C ASP A 186 7.00 -2.68 -2.79
N LEU A 187 6.83 -1.42 -2.40
CA LEU A 187 6.46 -0.34 -3.33
C LEU A 187 7.59 0.01 -4.30
N TRP A 188 8.85 -0.25 -3.91
CA TRP A 188 10.01 0.03 -4.76
C TRP A 188 10.06 -0.87 -5.99
N GLY A 189 9.69 -2.12 -5.82
CA GLY A 189 9.70 -3.13 -6.88
C GLY A 189 8.50 -3.05 -7.83
N MET A 190 7.46 -2.28 -7.53
CA MET A 190 6.25 -2.20 -8.35
C MET A 190 6.51 -1.52 -9.70
N ARG A 191 6.38 -2.29 -10.80
CA ARG A 191 6.57 -1.79 -12.17
C ARG A 191 5.47 -0.81 -12.58
N SER A 192 4.26 -1.05 -12.12
CA SER A 192 3.11 -0.20 -12.41
C SER A 192 3.25 1.21 -11.87
N LEU A 193 3.93 1.40 -10.74
CA LEU A 193 4.15 2.73 -10.14
C LEU A 193 5.15 3.62 -10.90
N HIS A 194 5.86 3.10 -11.90
CA HIS A 194 6.64 3.91 -12.83
C HIS A 194 5.77 4.66 -13.85
N ASP A 195 4.49 4.34 -13.95
CA ASP A 195 3.55 5.04 -14.83
C ASP A 195 2.84 6.19 -14.10
N TRP A 196 2.92 7.41 -14.67
CA TRP A 196 2.30 8.60 -14.08
C TRP A 196 0.78 8.52 -13.94
N ARG A 197 0.10 7.64 -14.64
CA ARG A 197 -1.34 7.38 -14.49
C ARG A 197 -1.71 6.78 -13.13
N MET A 198 -0.72 6.22 -12.42
CA MET A 198 -0.91 5.74 -11.04
C MET A 198 -0.83 6.86 -10.01
N TRP A 199 -0.39 8.05 -10.42
CA TRP A 199 -0.17 9.19 -9.54
C TRP A 199 -1.17 10.31 -9.83
N ALA A 200 -1.68 10.93 -8.76
CA ALA A 200 -2.55 12.10 -8.85
C ALA A 200 -1.78 13.33 -9.40
N ASP A 201 -2.50 14.42 -9.62
CA ASP A 201 -1.94 15.65 -10.21
C ASP A 201 -0.75 16.22 -9.43
N ASP A 202 -0.69 15.94 -8.12
CA ASP A 202 0.44 16.38 -7.28
C ASP A 202 1.70 15.51 -7.43
N ARG A 203 1.64 14.39 -8.13
CA ARG A 203 2.74 13.43 -8.40
C ARG A 203 3.43 12.90 -7.14
N ILE A 204 2.70 12.87 -6.04
CA ILE A 204 3.18 12.40 -4.73
C ILE A 204 2.21 11.36 -4.18
N HIS A 205 0.92 11.54 -4.42
CA HIS A 205 -0.12 10.64 -3.95
C HIS A 205 -0.68 9.82 -5.12
N LEU A 206 -1.26 8.68 -4.79
CA LEU A 206 -1.78 7.75 -5.78
C LEU A 206 -3.17 8.15 -6.27
N THR A 207 -3.49 7.79 -7.51
CA THR A 207 -4.88 7.73 -7.99
C THR A 207 -5.60 6.52 -7.39
N THR A 208 -6.91 6.41 -7.63
CA THR A 208 -7.70 5.21 -7.29
C THR A 208 -7.07 3.92 -7.84
N ASP A 209 -6.61 3.93 -9.10
CA ASP A 209 -5.94 2.77 -9.70
C ASP A 209 -4.61 2.46 -9.04
N GLY A 210 -3.82 3.49 -8.69
CA GLY A 210 -2.59 3.31 -7.93
C GLY A 210 -2.84 2.68 -6.57
N HIS A 211 -3.84 3.17 -5.82
CA HIS A 211 -4.20 2.60 -4.53
C HIS A 211 -4.70 1.16 -4.65
N ARG A 212 -5.49 0.83 -5.69
CA ARG A 212 -5.94 -0.54 -5.94
C ARG A 212 -4.75 -1.48 -6.14
N ARG A 213 -3.80 -1.12 -7.00
CA ARG A 213 -2.59 -1.92 -7.26
C ARG A 213 -1.72 -2.09 -6.01
N VAL A 214 -1.62 -1.07 -5.18
CA VAL A 214 -0.89 -1.16 -3.90
C VAL A 214 -1.60 -2.09 -2.91
N ALA A 215 -2.93 -2.14 -2.90
CA ALA A 215 -3.66 -3.10 -2.07
C ALA A 215 -3.38 -4.56 -2.50
N GLU A 216 -3.31 -4.82 -3.80
CA GLU A 216 -2.89 -6.12 -4.33
C GLU A 216 -1.45 -6.48 -3.94
N ALA A 217 -0.52 -5.52 -4.07
CA ALA A 217 0.86 -5.69 -3.60
C ALA A 217 0.92 -6.00 -2.09
N ALA A 218 0.03 -5.40 -1.31
CA ALA A 218 -0.05 -5.67 0.13
C ALA A 218 -0.54 -7.10 0.42
N LEU A 219 -1.51 -7.63 -0.34
CA LEU A 219 -1.90 -9.04 -0.27
C LEU A 219 -0.70 -9.95 -0.54
N VAL A 220 0.03 -9.70 -1.63
CA VAL A 220 1.23 -10.48 -1.99
C VAL A 220 2.29 -10.38 -0.89
N GLY A 221 2.53 -9.19 -0.34
CA GLY A 221 3.45 -8.97 0.77
C GLY A 221 3.08 -9.76 2.02
N LEU A 222 1.80 -9.97 2.27
CA LEU A 222 1.26 -10.81 3.35
C LEU A 222 1.25 -12.31 3.02
N GLY A 223 1.78 -12.73 1.86
CA GLY A 223 1.75 -14.12 1.41
C GLY A 223 0.38 -14.58 0.94
N GLN A 224 -0.54 -13.65 0.66
CA GLN A 224 -1.86 -13.94 0.12
C GLN A 224 -1.86 -13.83 -1.41
N ALA A 225 -2.70 -14.61 -2.09
CA ALA A 225 -2.89 -14.41 -3.53
C ALA A 225 -3.53 -13.04 -3.81
N PRO A 226 -3.11 -12.31 -4.86
CA PRO A 226 -3.79 -11.09 -5.26
C PRO A 226 -5.18 -11.42 -5.83
N ASP A 227 -6.13 -10.47 -5.72
CA ASP A 227 -7.46 -10.61 -6.32
C ASP A 227 -7.40 -10.33 -7.84
N ASP A 228 -6.45 -9.51 -8.29
CA ASP A 228 -6.16 -9.23 -9.70
C ASP A 228 -4.75 -9.73 -10.06
N ALA A 229 -4.63 -10.81 -10.83
CA ALA A 229 -3.34 -11.37 -11.23
C ALA A 229 -2.48 -10.39 -12.07
N ALA A 230 -3.10 -9.40 -12.73
CA ALA A 230 -2.43 -8.40 -13.55
C ALA A 230 -2.09 -7.09 -12.79
N TRP A 231 -2.17 -7.11 -11.46
CA TRP A 231 -2.03 -5.93 -10.61
C TRP A 231 -0.75 -5.10 -10.84
N ASP A 232 0.35 -5.73 -11.19
CA ASP A 232 1.63 -5.05 -11.46
C ASP A 232 2.02 -5.05 -12.94
N ASP A 233 1.12 -5.44 -13.84
CA ASP A 233 1.39 -5.42 -15.27
C ASP A 233 1.65 -3.99 -15.75
N PRO A 234 2.70 -3.78 -16.57
CA PRO A 234 2.97 -2.48 -17.17
C PRO A 234 1.78 -2.02 -18.02
N LEU A 235 1.44 -0.75 -17.93
CA LEU A 235 0.40 -0.19 -18.78
C LEU A 235 0.91 0.01 -20.20
N THR A 236 0.00 -0.02 -21.17
CA THR A 236 0.34 0.32 -22.55
C THR A 236 1.02 1.69 -22.61
N PRO A 237 2.22 1.82 -23.21
CA PRO A 237 2.93 3.09 -23.30
C PRO A 237 2.07 4.18 -23.94
N LEU A 238 2.12 5.38 -23.36
CA LEU A 238 1.50 6.57 -23.95
C LEU A 238 2.38 7.10 -25.09
N PRO A 239 1.79 7.81 -26.07
CA PRO A 239 2.57 8.53 -27.08
C PRO A 239 3.57 9.49 -26.41
N PRO A 240 4.77 9.66 -26.98
CA PRO A 240 5.77 10.59 -26.40
C PRO A 240 5.24 12.03 -26.41
N VAL A 241 5.34 12.70 -25.27
CA VAL A 241 4.97 14.12 -25.13
C VAL A 241 6.08 15.00 -25.73
N PRO A 242 5.75 15.99 -26.59
CA PRO A 242 6.72 16.94 -27.11
C PRO A 242 7.46 17.65 -25.98
N ARG A 243 8.78 17.83 -26.14
CA ARG A 243 9.64 18.41 -25.08
C ARG A 243 9.15 19.78 -24.54
N ILE A 244 8.59 20.62 -25.42
CA ILE A 244 8.08 21.94 -25.02
C ILE A 244 6.84 21.83 -24.13
N GLU A 245 6.00 20.86 -24.43
CA GLU A 245 4.78 20.57 -23.67
C GLU A 245 5.15 19.99 -22.29
N TRP A 246 6.07 19.04 -22.27
CA TRP A 246 6.66 18.50 -21.03
C TRP A 246 7.24 19.58 -20.12
N VAL A 247 8.00 20.54 -20.67
CA VAL A 247 8.57 21.67 -19.91
C VAL A 247 7.45 22.58 -19.36
N ARG A 248 6.42 22.87 -20.14
CA ARG A 248 5.28 23.69 -19.73
C ARG A 248 4.50 23.03 -18.61
N GLU A 249 4.19 21.74 -18.73
CA GLU A 249 3.47 20.97 -17.72
C GLU A 249 4.26 20.91 -16.40
N ASN A 250 5.58 20.65 -16.47
CA ASN A 250 6.40 20.62 -15.27
C ASN A 250 6.52 22.00 -14.58
N ALA A 251 6.59 23.10 -15.37
CA ALA A 251 6.59 24.44 -14.81
C ALA A 251 5.26 24.80 -14.15
N HIS A 252 4.14 24.38 -14.74
CA HIS A 252 2.81 24.53 -14.15
C HIS A 252 2.69 23.73 -12.84
N TRP A 253 3.08 22.46 -12.88
CA TRP A 253 3.08 21.58 -11.70
C TRP A 253 3.91 22.14 -10.55
N LEU A 254 5.12 22.65 -10.82
CA LEU A 254 5.97 23.28 -9.81
C LEU A 254 5.27 24.45 -9.11
N ARG A 255 4.55 25.27 -9.86
CA ARG A 255 3.83 26.42 -9.31
C ARG A 255 2.62 26.01 -8.48
N GLU A 256 1.82 25.06 -8.97
CA GLU A 256 0.53 24.70 -8.35
C GLU A 256 0.71 23.79 -7.13
N HIS A 257 1.69 22.91 -7.14
CA HIS A 257 1.82 21.86 -6.09
C HIS A 257 3.05 22.10 -5.18
N VAL A 258 4.21 22.39 -5.74
CA VAL A 258 5.45 22.53 -4.95
C VAL A 258 5.50 23.86 -4.19
N GLY A 259 5.05 24.95 -4.80
CA GLY A 259 5.01 26.27 -4.16
C GLY A 259 4.21 26.29 -2.86
N PRO A 260 2.92 25.88 -2.87
CA PRO A 260 2.10 25.78 -1.66
C PRO A 260 2.67 24.80 -0.61
N TRP A 261 3.21 23.66 -1.04
CA TRP A 261 3.84 22.68 -0.15
C TRP A 261 5.08 23.30 0.55
N ALA A 262 5.97 23.94 -0.18
CA ALA A 262 7.14 24.59 0.37
C ALA A 262 6.75 25.72 1.36
N SER A 263 5.72 26.50 1.03
CA SER A 263 5.19 27.55 1.89
C SER A 263 4.65 27.02 3.22
N ARG A 264 3.87 25.93 3.20
CA ARG A 264 3.39 25.27 4.42
C ARG A 264 4.56 24.77 5.27
N ARG A 265 5.56 24.16 4.62
CA ARG A 265 6.77 23.65 5.27
C ARG A 265 7.60 24.74 5.97
N LEU A 266 7.79 25.88 5.31
CA LEU A 266 8.46 27.05 5.91
C LEU A 266 7.72 27.57 7.15
N ARG A 267 6.38 27.48 7.14
CA ARG A 267 5.53 27.89 8.27
C ARG A 267 5.40 26.81 9.34
N ARG A 268 6.09 25.68 9.22
CA ARG A 268 6.01 24.51 10.12
C ARG A 268 4.57 24.00 10.33
N ARG A 269 3.71 24.12 9.30
CA ARG A 269 2.33 23.64 9.30
C ARG A 269 2.23 22.37 8.48
N SER A 270 1.47 21.37 9.01
CA SER A 270 1.06 20.18 8.27
C SER A 270 -0.39 20.29 7.83
N SER A 271 -0.73 19.69 6.69
CA SER A 271 -2.13 19.55 6.25
C SER A 271 -2.95 18.65 7.17
N GLY A 272 -2.31 17.89 8.05
CA GLY A 272 -2.95 17.01 9.01
C GLY A 272 -3.11 17.60 10.43
N ASP A 273 -2.69 18.86 10.69
CA ASP A 273 -2.69 19.39 12.07
C ASP A 273 -4.10 19.50 12.70
N THR A 274 -5.14 19.60 11.88
CA THR A 274 -6.55 19.69 12.32
C THR A 274 -7.36 18.44 11.97
N ARG A 275 -6.70 17.37 11.54
CA ARG A 275 -7.36 16.12 11.11
C ARG A 275 -7.34 15.08 12.22
N THR A 276 -8.41 14.30 12.26
CA THR A 276 -8.53 13.07 13.07
C THR A 276 -8.42 11.86 12.16
N ALA A 277 -8.11 10.71 12.73
CA ALA A 277 -8.13 9.43 12.03
C ALA A 277 -9.51 9.15 11.45
N LYS A 278 -9.57 8.58 10.23
CA LYS A 278 -10.85 8.29 9.56
C LYS A 278 -11.59 7.11 10.19
N TYR A 279 -10.87 6.11 10.69
CA TYR A 279 -11.40 4.97 11.44
C TYR A 279 -10.63 4.85 12.75
N PRO A 280 -11.00 5.65 13.79
CA PRO A 280 -10.24 5.75 15.03
C PRO A 280 -10.38 4.53 15.95
N GLU A 281 -11.32 3.63 15.65
CA GLU A 281 -11.64 2.45 16.45
C GLU A 281 -11.80 1.23 15.54
N LEU A 282 -11.57 0.03 16.09
CA LEU A 282 -11.82 -1.22 15.38
C LEU A 282 -13.32 -1.42 15.18
N THR A 283 -13.74 -1.43 13.92
CA THR A 283 -15.14 -1.70 13.52
C THR A 283 -15.18 -2.82 12.49
N PRO A 284 -16.26 -3.62 12.42
CA PRO A 284 -16.45 -4.58 11.33
C PRO A 284 -16.38 -3.87 9.98
N PHE A 285 -15.57 -4.41 9.07
CA PHE A 285 -15.31 -3.79 7.77
C PHE A 285 -15.73 -4.76 6.65
N ALA A 286 -16.75 -4.39 5.86
CA ALA A 286 -17.33 -5.21 4.80
C ALA A 286 -17.24 -4.51 3.44
#